data_48f3411d8268d5b31071604ef7be75b4
#
_entry.id   48f3411d8268d5b31071604ef7be75b4
#
_cell.length_a   1.000
_cell.length_b   1.000
_cell.length_c   1.000
_cell.angle_alpha   90.00
_cell.angle_beta   90.00
_cell.angle_gamma   90.00
#
_symmetry.space_group_name_H-M   'P 1'
#
loop_
_entity.id
_entity.type
_entity.pdbx_description
1 polymer ?
#
loop_
_entity_poly.entity_id
_entity_poly.type
_entity_poly.pdbx_seq_one_letter_code
_entity_poly.pdbx_strand_id
1 'polypeptide(L)'
;NQGGHCAKGAALREHGHGEKRLKYPMKLEGGKWKRLSWEQAIEEVGSKALQIREESGPDSVYFMGSAKFSNEQAYLYRKFAAMWGTNNVDHSARICHSTTVAGVANTWGYGAQTNSFNDIRNSKCMMFIGSNPCEAHPVAMQHILIGKERGAKIIVVDPRFTRTAAKSDEYVHIRPGTDIPFIYGLLWHIFENGWQDESFISQRVYGMERIQEEVKKYTPEEVEHVVGVPKAQMYRVAKMMAETKPGT
;
A
#
# COMPACT_ATOMS: atom_id res chain seq x y z
N ASN A 1 -17.73 8.00 -0.96
CA ASN A 1 -17.31 8.94 0.09
C ASN A 1 -18.48 9.72 0.71
N GLN A 2 -19.67 9.59 0.15
CA GLN A 2 -20.90 10.26 0.64
C GLN A 2 -20.76 11.79 0.78
N GLY A 3 -20.03 12.43 -0.15
CA GLY A 3 -19.72 13.85 -0.13
C GLY A 3 -18.56 14.28 0.77
N GLY A 4 -17.99 13.35 1.54
CA GLY A 4 -16.85 13.63 2.41
C GLY A 4 -15.55 13.80 1.64
N HIS A 5 -14.66 14.66 2.14
CA HIS A 5 -13.27 14.77 1.71
C HIS A 5 -12.38 15.11 2.90
N CYS A 6 -11.09 14.82 2.78
CA CYS A 6 -10.12 15.12 3.83
C CYS A 6 -9.47 16.50 3.61
N ALA A 7 -8.60 16.91 4.53
CA ALA A 7 -7.85 18.16 4.42
C ALA A 7 -7.08 18.31 3.09
N LYS A 8 -6.57 17.23 2.52
CA LYS A 8 -5.91 17.24 1.20
C LYS A 8 -6.88 17.66 0.09
N GLY A 9 -8.09 17.11 0.09
CA GLY A 9 -9.15 17.51 -0.85
C GLY A 9 -9.61 18.95 -0.64
N ALA A 10 -9.74 19.41 0.60
CA ALA A 10 -10.09 20.79 0.94
C ALA A 10 -9.04 21.79 0.45
N ALA A 11 -7.77 21.47 0.55
CA ALA A 11 -6.65 22.32 0.12
C ALA A 11 -6.34 22.23 -1.38
N LEU A 12 -7.07 21.45 -2.16
CA LEU A 12 -6.75 21.18 -3.58
C LEU A 12 -6.74 22.47 -4.42
N ARG A 13 -7.64 23.41 -4.14
CA ARG A 13 -7.70 24.70 -4.83
C ARG A 13 -6.40 25.50 -4.63
N GLU A 14 -5.92 25.58 -3.39
CA GLU A 14 -4.68 26.28 -3.07
C GLU A 14 -3.46 25.61 -3.71
N HIS A 15 -3.44 24.28 -3.69
CA HIS A 15 -2.40 23.50 -4.34
C HIS A 15 -2.37 23.71 -5.87
N GLY A 16 -3.53 23.73 -6.53
CA GLY A 16 -3.64 23.87 -7.98
C GLY A 16 -3.52 25.30 -8.50
N HIS A 17 -3.99 26.29 -7.74
CA HIS A 17 -4.15 27.68 -8.18
C HIS A 17 -3.58 28.73 -7.22
N GLY A 18 -2.93 28.32 -6.15
CA GLY A 18 -2.32 29.23 -5.17
C GLY A 18 -1.17 30.06 -5.75
N GLU A 19 -0.84 31.15 -5.08
CA GLU A 19 0.23 32.06 -5.48
C GLU A 19 1.61 31.38 -5.55
N LYS A 20 1.83 30.39 -4.69
CA LYS A 20 3.08 29.61 -4.63
C LYS A 20 3.19 28.54 -5.72
N ARG A 21 2.15 28.36 -6.55
CA ARG A 21 2.18 27.42 -7.66
C ARG A 21 3.21 27.83 -8.70
N LEU A 22 4.15 26.93 -9.06
CA LEU A 22 5.04 27.14 -10.20
C LEU A 22 4.24 27.23 -11.51
N LYS A 23 4.45 28.31 -12.25
CA LYS A 23 3.75 28.61 -13.52
C LYS A 23 4.68 28.57 -14.73
N TYR A 24 5.97 28.60 -14.49
CA TYR A 24 7.02 28.67 -15.52
C TYR A 24 8.20 27.78 -15.14
N PRO A 25 8.98 27.32 -16.12
CA PRO A 25 10.25 26.66 -15.85
C PRO A 25 11.19 27.57 -15.07
N MET A 26 11.95 27.00 -14.16
CA MET A 26 12.90 27.71 -13.33
C MET A 26 14.24 26.96 -13.33
N LYS A 27 15.33 27.70 -13.47
CA LYS A 27 16.70 27.18 -13.40
C LYS A 27 17.42 27.78 -12.19
N LEU A 28 18.12 26.96 -11.43
CA LEU A 28 18.94 27.41 -10.31
C LEU A 28 20.34 27.79 -10.82
N GLU A 29 20.69 29.06 -10.72
CA GLU A 29 22.01 29.57 -11.08
C GLU A 29 22.56 30.47 -9.99
N GLY A 30 23.77 30.18 -9.51
CA GLY A 30 24.40 30.94 -8.44
C GLY A 30 23.57 31.03 -7.16
N GLY A 31 22.84 29.97 -6.82
CA GLY A 31 21.97 29.92 -5.64
C GLY A 31 20.63 30.68 -5.77
N LYS A 32 20.32 31.23 -6.95
CA LYS A 32 19.06 31.96 -7.22
C LYS A 32 18.28 31.29 -8.34
N TRP A 33 16.96 31.20 -8.13
CA TRP A 33 16.04 30.70 -9.15
C TRP A 33 15.77 31.77 -10.21
N LYS A 34 16.07 31.45 -11.48
CA LYS A 34 15.78 32.26 -12.65
C LYS A 34 14.64 31.64 -13.45
N ARG A 35 13.70 32.46 -13.87
CA ARG A 35 12.63 32.04 -14.79
C ARG A 35 13.19 31.84 -16.19
N LEU A 36 12.78 30.76 -16.85
CA LEU A 36 13.03 30.48 -18.26
C LEU A 36 11.74 30.55 -19.07
N SER A 37 11.86 30.72 -20.39
CA SER A 37 10.77 30.37 -21.29
C SER A 37 10.68 28.86 -21.45
N TRP A 38 9.55 28.36 -21.98
CA TRP A 38 9.41 26.93 -22.27
C TRP A 38 10.38 26.47 -23.34
N GLU A 39 10.62 27.28 -24.37
CA GLU A 39 11.57 27.02 -25.46
C GLU A 39 12.99 26.85 -24.89
N GLN A 40 13.43 27.80 -24.06
CA GLN A 40 14.74 27.70 -23.39
C GLN A 40 14.88 26.45 -22.54
N ALA A 41 13.85 26.13 -21.76
CA ALA A 41 13.89 24.95 -20.89
C ALA A 41 13.93 23.64 -21.69
N ILE A 42 13.14 23.54 -22.76
CA ILE A 42 13.11 22.37 -23.65
C ILE A 42 14.45 22.21 -24.38
N GLU A 43 15.01 23.30 -24.89
CA GLU A 43 16.30 23.28 -25.59
C GLU A 43 17.41 22.86 -24.64
N GLU A 44 17.54 23.47 -23.47
CA GLU A 44 18.61 23.13 -22.52
C GLU A 44 18.51 21.69 -22.00
N VAL A 45 17.30 21.23 -21.63
CA VAL A 45 17.08 19.87 -21.12
C VAL A 45 17.25 18.86 -22.24
N GLY A 46 16.69 19.14 -23.42
CA GLY A 46 16.77 18.25 -24.60
C GLY A 46 18.20 18.06 -25.09
N SER A 47 18.94 19.16 -25.28
CA SER A 47 20.34 19.13 -25.73
C SER A 47 21.21 18.38 -24.72
N LYS A 48 21.03 18.61 -23.41
CA LYS A 48 21.79 17.90 -22.38
C LYS A 48 21.46 16.41 -22.35
N ALA A 49 20.20 16.05 -22.49
CA ALA A 49 19.77 14.66 -22.53
C ALA A 49 20.34 13.93 -23.77
N LEU A 50 20.29 14.57 -24.95
CA LEU A 50 20.89 14.02 -26.18
C LEU A 50 22.39 13.85 -26.04
N GLN A 51 23.10 14.82 -25.47
CA GLN A 51 24.52 14.70 -25.18
C GLN A 51 24.82 13.46 -24.32
N ILE A 52 24.09 13.28 -23.20
CA ILE A 52 24.24 12.12 -22.32
C ILE A 52 23.98 10.81 -23.07
N ARG A 53 22.96 10.79 -23.94
CA ARG A 53 22.63 9.63 -24.76
C ARG A 53 23.75 9.28 -25.73
N GLU A 54 24.38 10.26 -26.35
CA GLU A 54 25.52 10.07 -27.25
C GLU A 54 26.76 9.57 -26.51
N GLU A 55 27.06 10.14 -25.35
CA GLU A 55 28.25 9.79 -24.54
C GLU A 55 28.12 8.45 -23.83
N SER A 56 26.93 8.10 -23.35
CA SER A 56 26.73 6.99 -22.41
C SER A 56 25.62 6.00 -22.82
N GLY A 57 25.02 6.19 -23.99
CA GLY A 57 23.93 5.35 -24.50
C GLY A 57 22.55 5.69 -23.94
N PRO A 58 21.48 5.15 -24.54
CA PRO A 58 20.10 5.46 -24.15
C PRO A 58 19.75 4.97 -22.74
N ASP A 59 20.38 3.91 -22.26
CA ASP A 59 20.12 3.32 -20.95
C ASP A 59 20.73 4.12 -19.77
N SER A 60 21.48 5.18 -20.06
CA SER A 60 21.95 6.13 -19.06
C SER A 60 20.85 7.04 -18.49
N VAL A 61 19.67 7.03 -19.12
CA VAL A 61 18.50 7.80 -18.70
C VAL A 61 17.42 6.88 -18.14
N TYR A 62 16.90 7.23 -16.99
CA TYR A 62 15.80 6.52 -16.33
C TYR A 62 14.52 7.36 -16.37
N PHE A 63 13.43 6.77 -16.85
CA PHE A 63 12.13 7.41 -16.97
C PHE A 63 11.20 6.97 -15.83
N MET A 64 10.93 7.87 -14.89
CA MET A 64 10.04 7.60 -13.76
C MET A 64 8.65 8.21 -14.00
N GLY A 65 7.65 7.36 -14.13
CA GLY A 65 6.25 7.75 -14.23
C GLY A 65 5.59 8.01 -12.87
N SER A 66 4.38 8.55 -12.92
CA SER A 66 3.61 8.93 -11.73
C SER A 66 2.15 8.49 -11.81
N ALA A 67 1.57 8.13 -10.68
CA ALA A 67 0.12 7.88 -10.53
C ALA A 67 -0.74 9.14 -10.79
N LYS A 68 -0.12 10.30 -10.99
CA LYS A 68 -0.80 11.55 -11.34
C LYS A 68 -0.93 11.77 -12.85
N PHE A 69 -0.38 10.88 -13.66
CA PHE A 69 -0.57 10.95 -15.11
C PHE A 69 -2.00 10.57 -15.50
N SER A 70 -2.54 11.28 -16.51
CA SER A 70 -3.68 10.74 -17.26
C SER A 70 -3.25 9.57 -18.14
N ASN A 71 -4.20 8.81 -18.67
CA ASN A 71 -3.90 7.70 -19.59
C ASN A 71 -3.12 8.18 -20.82
N GLU A 72 -3.50 9.34 -21.38
CA GLU A 72 -2.85 9.96 -22.53
C GLU A 72 -1.40 10.36 -22.23
N GLN A 73 -1.18 10.97 -21.04
CA GLN A 73 0.17 11.33 -20.59
C GLN A 73 1.05 10.08 -20.40
N ALA A 74 0.51 9.03 -19.77
CA ALA A 74 1.23 7.78 -19.57
C ALA A 74 1.59 7.11 -20.89
N TYR A 75 0.67 7.10 -21.86
CA TYR A 75 0.91 6.59 -23.22
C TYR A 75 2.03 7.37 -23.92
N LEU A 76 1.94 8.70 -23.94
CA LEU A 76 2.95 9.54 -24.59
C LEU A 76 4.32 9.40 -23.91
N TYR A 77 4.35 9.32 -22.59
CA TYR A 77 5.56 9.16 -21.82
C TYR A 77 6.26 7.81 -22.15
N ARG A 78 5.48 6.72 -22.17
CA ARG A 78 6.02 5.39 -22.53
C ARG A 78 6.46 5.33 -23.98
N LYS A 79 5.70 5.95 -24.88
CA LYS A 79 6.07 6.06 -26.30
C LYS A 79 7.36 6.85 -26.48
N PHE A 80 7.54 7.96 -25.76
CA PHE A 80 8.77 8.73 -25.79
C PHE A 80 9.97 7.91 -25.32
N ALA A 81 9.86 7.19 -24.21
CA ALA A 81 10.92 6.33 -23.71
C ALA A 81 11.30 5.21 -24.72
N ALA A 82 10.31 4.64 -25.41
CA ALA A 82 10.56 3.65 -26.47
C ALA A 82 11.30 4.26 -27.66
N MET A 83 10.93 5.47 -28.08
CA MET A 83 11.64 6.21 -29.14
C MET A 83 13.04 6.65 -28.71
N TRP A 84 13.21 6.93 -27.43
CA TRP A 84 14.52 7.20 -26.83
C TRP A 84 15.46 6.00 -26.93
N GLY A 85 14.92 4.79 -26.91
CA GLY A 85 15.67 3.55 -27.08
C GLY A 85 16.03 2.86 -25.77
N THR A 86 15.27 3.08 -24.69
CA THR A 86 15.52 2.45 -23.40
C THR A 86 14.29 1.73 -22.83
N ASN A 87 14.55 0.67 -22.06
CA ASN A 87 13.56 0.01 -21.20
C ASN A 87 13.66 0.45 -19.73
N ASN A 88 14.53 1.40 -19.40
CA ASN A 88 14.65 1.96 -18.06
C ASN A 88 13.46 2.88 -17.75
N VAL A 89 12.28 2.29 -17.66
CA VAL A 89 11.01 2.95 -17.40
C VAL A 89 10.31 2.26 -16.24
N ASP A 90 9.95 3.00 -15.23
CA ASP A 90 9.15 2.48 -14.14
C ASP A 90 8.14 3.53 -13.65
N HIS A 91 7.34 3.17 -12.69
CA HIS A 91 6.24 3.96 -12.20
C HIS A 91 6.22 3.92 -10.67
N SER A 92 5.68 4.97 -10.03
CA SER A 92 5.53 5.04 -8.57
C SER A 92 4.80 3.83 -7.97
N ALA A 93 3.96 3.15 -8.74
CA ALA A 93 3.29 1.91 -8.34
C ALA A 93 4.26 0.75 -8.02
N ARG A 94 5.50 0.78 -8.54
CA ARG A 94 6.56 -0.18 -8.20
C ARG A 94 6.79 -0.25 -6.69
N ILE A 95 6.82 0.88 -6.02
CA ILE A 95 7.04 0.99 -4.57
C ILE A 95 5.70 0.98 -3.83
N CYS A 96 4.65 1.54 -4.43
CA CYS A 96 3.36 1.76 -3.79
C CYS A 96 2.54 0.48 -3.62
N HIS A 97 2.40 -0.32 -4.67
CA HIS A 97 1.53 -1.51 -4.65
C HIS A 97 1.99 -2.70 -5.48
N SER A 98 3.17 -2.70 -6.08
CA SER A 98 3.57 -3.81 -6.95
C SER A 98 3.63 -5.16 -6.22
N THR A 99 4.10 -5.19 -4.98
CA THR A 99 4.14 -6.40 -4.15
C THR A 99 2.73 -6.90 -3.82
N THR A 100 1.85 -6.01 -3.39
CA THR A 100 0.45 -6.34 -3.09
C THR A 100 -0.30 -6.76 -4.35
N VAL A 101 -0.13 -6.05 -5.47
CA VAL A 101 -0.77 -6.41 -6.74
C VAL A 101 -0.30 -7.80 -7.21
N ALA A 102 1.00 -8.09 -7.13
CA ALA A 102 1.52 -9.41 -7.50
C ALA A 102 0.97 -10.51 -6.59
N GLY A 103 0.96 -10.30 -5.27
CA GLY A 103 0.43 -11.26 -4.30
C GLY A 103 -1.06 -11.54 -4.52
N VAL A 104 -1.85 -10.48 -4.64
CA VAL A 104 -3.31 -10.57 -4.84
C VAL A 104 -3.66 -11.19 -6.20
N ALA A 105 -2.96 -10.81 -7.27
CA ALA A 105 -3.19 -11.38 -8.60
C ALA A 105 -2.86 -12.87 -8.66
N ASN A 106 -1.79 -13.32 -7.99
CA ASN A 106 -1.43 -14.72 -7.92
C ASN A 106 -2.41 -15.56 -7.05
N THR A 107 -3.07 -14.92 -6.08
CA THR A 107 -4.02 -15.60 -5.18
C THR A 107 -5.45 -15.58 -5.74
N TRP A 108 -5.92 -14.44 -6.22
CA TRP A 108 -7.31 -14.23 -6.66
C TRP A 108 -7.48 -14.01 -8.16
N GLY A 109 -6.37 -14.00 -8.91
CA GLY A 109 -6.36 -13.82 -10.35
C GLY A 109 -6.46 -12.36 -10.81
N TYR A 110 -6.68 -11.40 -9.92
CA TYR A 110 -6.79 -9.98 -10.25
C TYR A 110 -6.27 -9.07 -9.12
N GLY A 111 -5.41 -8.13 -9.45
CA GLY A 111 -4.73 -7.27 -8.49
C GLY A 111 -5.53 -6.01 -8.14
N ALA A 112 -6.71 -6.16 -7.52
CA ALA A 112 -7.56 -5.06 -7.12
C ALA A 112 -8.24 -5.30 -5.77
N GLN A 113 -8.75 -4.22 -5.18
CA GLN A 113 -9.57 -4.27 -3.97
C GLN A 113 -10.86 -5.06 -4.24
N THR A 114 -11.20 -6.00 -3.35
CA THR A 114 -12.37 -6.88 -3.50
C THR A 114 -13.68 -6.21 -3.09
N ASN A 115 -13.63 -5.30 -2.09
CA ASN A 115 -14.80 -4.68 -1.48
C ASN A 115 -14.74 -3.14 -1.57
N SER A 116 -15.88 -2.48 -1.51
CA SER A 116 -15.91 -1.02 -1.37
C SER A 116 -15.58 -0.60 0.07
N PHE A 117 -15.07 0.63 0.26
CA PHE A 117 -14.84 1.17 1.61
C PHE A 117 -16.12 1.22 2.47
N ASN A 118 -17.28 1.31 1.83
CA ASN A 118 -18.55 1.31 2.56
C ASN A 118 -18.84 -0.02 3.27
N ASP A 119 -18.33 -1.14 2.75
CA ASP A 119 -18.52 -2.46 3.33
C ASP A 119 -17.79 -2.64 4.66
N ILE A 120 -16.70 -1.90 4.87
CA ILE A 120 -15.90 -1.97 6.11
C ILE A 120 -16.78 -1.77 7.35
N ARG A 121 -17.79 -0.90 7.28
CA ARG A 121 -18.73 -0.67 8.40
C ARG A 121 -19.60 -1.87 8.78
N ASN A 122 -19.68 -2.88 7.94
CA ASN A 122 -20.43 -4.09 8.16
C ASN A 122 -19.59 -5.20 8.80
N SER A 123 -18.28 -5.01 8.85
CA SER A 123 -17.35 -5.93 9.50
C SER A 123 -17.47 -5.86 11.02
N LYS A 124 -17.31 -7.00 11.68
CA LYS A 124 -17.25 -7.10 13.14
C LYS A 124 -15.82 -7.23 13.67
N CYS A 125 -14.88 -7.62 12.81
CA CYS A 125 -13.45 -7.64 13.10
C CYS A 125 -12.68 -7.07 11.90
N MET A 126 -11.80 -6.11 12.15
CA MET A 126 -11.02 -5.44 11.12
C MET A 126 -9.53 -5.53 11.48
N MET A 127 -8.70 -6.01 10.57
CA MET A 127 -7.25 -6.03 10.77
C MET A 127 -6.56 -5.10 9.76
N PHE A 128 -5.76 -4.19 10.28
CA PHE A 128 -4.91 -3.27 9.51
C PHE A 128 -3.46 -3.65 9.73
N ILE A 129 -2.79 -4.12 8.70
CA ILE A 129 -1.38 -4.50 8.75
C ILE A 129 -0.56 -3.55 7.88
N GLY A 130 0.40 -2.83 8.48
CA GLY A 130 1.23 -1.83 7.82
C GLY A 130 0.43 -0.67 7.21
N SER A 131 -0.75 -0.36 7.72
CA SER A 131 -1.68 0.60 7.14
C SER A 131 -2.15 1.63 8.18
N ASN A 132 -2.16 2.91 7.77
CA ASN A 132 -2.57 4.01 8.62
C ASN A 132 -3.69 4.85 7.97
N PRO A 133 -4.91 4.33 7.86
CA PRO A 133 -6.03 5.04 7.22
C PRO A 133 -6.41 6.35 7.91
N CYS A 134 -6.14 6.54 9.18
CA CYS A 134 -6.36 7.83 9.84
C CYS A 134 -5.63 8.98 9.15
N GLU A 135 -4.45 8.74 8.61
CA GLU A 135 -3.64 9.76 7.93
C GLU A 135 -3.73 9.64 6.40
N ALA A 136 -3.63 8.43 5.86
CA ALA A 136 -3.60 8.21 4.43
C ALA A 136 -4.98 8.25 3.78
N HIS A 137 -6.03 7.74 4.45
CA HIS A 137 -7.38 7.57 3.93
C HIS A 137 -8.45 8.02 4.94
N PRO A 138 -8.46 9.31 5.37
CA PRO A 138 -9.34 9.77 6.45
C PRO A 138 -10.83 9.57 6.17
N VAL A 139 -11.25 9.59 4.91
CA VAL A 139 -12.65 9.34 4.53
C VAL A 139 -13.03 7.86 4.71
N ALA A 140 -12.11 6.93 4.39
CA ALA A 140 -12.30 5.51 4.69
C ALA A 140 -12.39 5.26 6.21
N MET A 141 -11.61 6.02 7.01
CA MET A 141 -11.63 5.93 8.46
C MET A 141 -13.01 6.21 9.06
N GLN A 142 -13.85 7.02 8.43
CA GLN A 142 -15.23 7.24 8.86
C GLN A 142 -16.02 5.92 8.89
N HIS A 143 -15.88 5.09 7.87
CA HIS A 143 -16.55 3.78 7.81
C HIS A 143 -16.00 2.80 8.84
N ILE A 144 -14.70 2.85 9.12
CA ILE A 144 -14.05 2.05 10.17
C ILE A 144 -14.61 2.42 11.54
N LEU A 145 -14.71 3.72 11.83
CA LEU A 145 -15.23 4.22 13.11
C LEU A 145 -16.71 3.90 13.28
N ILE A 146 -17.52 3.99 12.22
CA ILE A 146 -18.94 3.56 12.27
C ILE A 146 -19.03 2.07 12.60
N GLY A 147 -18.16 1.23 12.03
CA GLY A 147 -18.07 -0.18 12.41
C GLY A 147 -17.71 -0.37 13.88
N LYS A 148 -16.74 0.37 14.37
CA LYS A 148 -16.32 0.34 15.78
C LYS A 148 -17.46 0.75 16.72
N GLU A 149 -18.18 1.82 16.41
CA GLU A 149 -19.35 2.28 17.17
C GLU A 149 -20.46 1.22 17.26
N ARG A 150 -20.53 0.33 16.24
CA ARG A 150 -21.42 -0.82 16.21
C ARG A 150 -20.85 -2.07 16.90
N GLY A 151 -19.72 -1.93 17.59
CA GLY A 151 -19.07 -2.99 18.37
C GLY A 151 -18.02 -3.82 17.61
N ALA A 152 -17.63 -3.42 16.40
CA ALA A 152 -16.54 -4.09 15.69
C ALA A 152 -15.21 -3.95 16.44
N LYS A 153 -14.41 -5.02 16.41
CA LYS A 153 -13.04 -5.05 16.93
C LYS A 153 -12.04 -4.59 15.89
N ILE A 154 -11.08 -3.79 16.30
CA ILE A 154 -10.01 -3.28 15.45
C ILE A 154 -8.67 -3.81 15.94
N ILE A 155 -7.97 -4.52 15.07
CA ILE A 155 -6.60 -4.99 15.27
C ILE A 155 -5.69 -4.15 14.37
N VAL A 156 -4.62 -3.57 14.93
CA VAL A 156 -3.62 -2.84 14.15
C VAL A 156 -2.25 -3.45 14.38
N VAL A 157 -1.64 -3.87 13.30
CA VAL A 157 -0.30 -4.49 13.26
C VAL A 157 0.64 -3.51 12.54
N ASP A 158 1.52 -2.87 13.28
CA ASP A 158 2.43 -1.85 12.74
C ASP A 158 3.65 -1.69 13.66
N PRO A 159 4.85 -1.56 13.13
CA PRO A 159 6.04 -1.26 13.95
C PRO A 159 5.98 0.13 14.60
N ARG A 160 5.10 1.01 14.14
CA ARG A 160 4.88 2.34 14.69
C ARG A 160 3.49 2.48 15.30
N PHE A 161 3.39 3.05 16.50
CA PHE A 161 2.10 3.39 17.10
C PHE A 161 1.45 4.58 16.37
N THR A 162 0.66 4.27 15.36
CA THR A 162 0.02 5.25 14.47
C THR A 162 -1.26 5.83 15.05
N ARG A 163 -1.83 6.87 14.40
CA ARG A 163 -3.16 7.37 14.76
C ARG A 163 -4.25 6.32 14.59
N THR A 164 -4.08 5.38 13.68
CA THR A 164 -4.99 4.24 13.52
C THR A 164 -4.82 3.26 14.67
N ALA A 165 -3.58 2.98 15.09
CA ALA A 165 -3.28 2.15 16.26
C ALA A 165 -3.91 2.70 17.54
N ALA A 166 -3.95 4.04 17.69
CA ALA A 166 -4.63 4.68 18.83
C ALA A 166 -6.16 4.45 18.86
N LYS A 167 -6.75 3.88 17.82
CA LYS A 167 -8.18 3.52 17.75
C LYS A 167 -8.42 2.02 17.83
N SER A 168 -7.36 1.20 17.89
CA SER A 168 -7.47 -0.24 17.94
C SER A 168 -7.96 -0.75 19.31
N ASP A 169 -8.51 -1.95 19.31
CA ASP A 169 -8.78 -2.74 20.49
C ASP A 169 -7.57 -3.62 20.85
N GLU A 170 -6.80 -4.01 19.81
CA GLU A 170 -5.53 -4.74 19.97
C GLU A 170 -4.48 -4.09 19.04
N TYR A 171 -3.38 -3.61 19.62
CA TYR A 171 -2.21 -3.12 18.89
C TYR A 171 -1.08 -4.12 18.98
N VAL A 172 -0.57 -4.52 17.83
CA VAL A 172 0.51 -5.48 17.69
C VAL A 172 1.74 -4.78 17.12
N HIS A 173 2.78 -4.69 17.93
CA HIS A 173 4.06 -4.12 17.53
C HIS A 173 4.97 -5.20 16.98
N ILE A 174 5.10 -5.31 15.65
CA ILE A 174 5.98 -6.26 15.00
C ILE A 174 7.34 -5.65 14.67
N ARG A 175 8.37 -6.48 14.54
CA ARG A 175 9.63 -6.07 13.92
C ARG A 175 9.41 -5.84 12.42
N PRO A 176 9.96 -4.76 11.82
CA PRO A 176 9.88 -4.54 10.37
C PRO A 176 10.39 -5.75 9.58
N GLY A 177 9.66 -6.11 8.52
CA GLY A 177 10.02 -7.24 7.65
C GLY A 177 9.61 -8.62 8.15
N THR A 178 8.81 -8.69 9.23
CA THR A 178 8.35 -9.98 9.80
C THR A 178 6.87 -10.24 9.60
N ASP A 179 6.27 -9.65 8.58
CA ASP A 179 4.85 -9.79 8.26
C ASP A 179 4.47 -11.24 7.94
N ILE A 180 5.29 -11.94 7.14
CA ILE A 180 5.03 -13.33 6.75
C ILE A 180 5.06 -14.27 7.96
N PRO A 181 6.10 -14.30 8.81
CA PRO A 181 6.08 -15.09 10.03
C PRO A 181 4.90 -14.74 10.95
N PHE A 182 4.53 -13.45 11.05
CA PHE A 182 3.38 -13.03 11.83
C PHE A 182 2.08 -13.66 11.32
N ILE A 183 1.81 -13.56 10.00
CA ILE A 183 0.60 -14.11 9.39
C ILE A 183 0.56 -15.63 9.52
N TYR A 184 1.69 -16.32 9.30
CA TYR A 184 1.77 -17.77 9.46
C TYR A 184 1.61 -18.19 10.91
N GLY A 185 2.10 -17.42 11.87
CA GLY A 185 1.83 -17.63 13.30
C GLY A 185 0.34 -17.53 13.66
N LEU A 186 -0.40 -16.60 13.06
CA LEU A 186 -1.86 -16.54 13.21
C LEU A 186 -2.53 -17.77 12.61
N LEU A 187 -2.12 -18.20 11.41
CA LEU A 187 -2.64 -19.40 10.77
C LEU A 187 -2.33 -20.65 11.57
N TRP A 188 -1.14 -20.74 12.19
CA TRP A 188 -0.79 -21.84 13.09
C TRP A 188 -1.82 -22.00 14.21
N HIS A 189 -2.15 -20.90 14.90
CA HIS A 189 -3.17 -20.94 15.95
C HIS A 189 -4.56 -21.29 15.42
N ILE A 190 -4.92 -20.81 14.23
CA ILE A 190 -6.21 -21.11 13.60
C ILE A 190 -6.32 -22.61 13.30
N PHE A 191 -5.29 -23.22 12.73
CA PHE A 191 -5.30 -24.65 12.39
C PHE A 191 -5.22 -25.55 13.63
N GLU A 192 -4.35 -25.24 14.57
CA GLU A 192 -4.20 -26.06 15.81
C GLU A 192 -5.47 -26.04 16.69
N ASN A 193 -6.26 -24.99 16.63
CA ASN A 193 -7.50 -24.89 17.39
C ASN A 193 -8.77 -25.25 16.56
N GLY A 194 -8.62 -25.64 15.28
CA GLY A 194 -9.74 -25.99 14.43
C GLY A 194 -10.71 -24.84 14.14
N TRP A 195 -10.20 -23.61 14.07
CA TRP A 195 -11.02 -22.41 13.85
C TRP A 195 -11.21 -22.05 12.38
N GLN A 196 -10.62 -22.78 11.47
CA GLN A 196 -10.77 -22.58 10.03
C GLN A 196 -12.20 -22.90 9.57
N ASP A 197 -12.61 -22.25 8.48
CA ASP A 197 -13.89 -22.56 7.82
C ASP A 197 -13.68 -23.67 6.79
N GLU A 198 -13.90 -24.91 7.20
CA GLU A 198 -13.73 -26.10 6.35
C GLU A 198 -14.64 -26.07 5.11
N SER A 199 -15.85 -25.53 5.26
CA SER A 199 -16.78 -25.41 4.13
C SER A 199 -16.26 -24.43 3.08
N PHE A 200 -15.72 -23.30 3.51
CA PHE A 200 -15.11 -22.34 2.61
C PHE A 200 -13.86 -22.92 1.95
N ILE A 201 -12.99 -23.55 2.73
CA ILE A 201 -11.74 -24.13 2.23
C ILE A 201 -12.04 -25.18 1.16
N SER A 202 -12.91 -26.13 1.44
CA SER A 202 -13.23 -27.22 0.51
C SER A 202 -13.86 -26.75 -0.79
N GLN A 203 -14.61 -25.65 -0.77
CA GLN A 203 -15.33 -25.16 -1.94
C GLN A 203 -14.55 -24.10 -2.75
N ARG A 204 -13.62 -23.37 -2.13
CA ARG A 204 -13.08 -22.14 -2.71
C ARG A 204 -11.58 -21.98 -2.64
N VAL A 205 -10.87 -22.85 -1.93
CA VAL A 205 -9.42 -22.73 -1.76
C VAL A 205 -8.72 -23.91 -2.42
N TYR A 206 -7.75 -23.60 -3.25
CA TYR A 206 -6.88 -24.59 -3.89
C TYR A 206 -5.52 -24.64 -3.19
N GLY A 207 -5.03 -25.85 -2.90
CA GLY A 207 -3.68 -26.07 -2.36
C GLY A 207 -3.52 -25.71 -0.88
N MET A 208 -4.60 -25.75 -0.09
CA MET A 208 -4.57 -25.44 1.35
C MET A 208 -3.64 -26.38 2.13
N GLU A 209 -3.54 -27.63 1.73
CA GLU A 209 -2.67 -28.63 2.34
C GLU A 209 -1.19 -28.24 2.34
N ARG A 210 -0.75 -27.55 1.30
CA ARG A 210 0.63 -27.01 1.22
C ARG A 210 0.86 -25.88 2.20
N ILE A 211 -0.15 -25.03 2.38
CA ILE A 211 -0.10 -23.95 3.36
C ILE A 211 -0.10 -24.52 4.78
N GLN A 212 -0.94 -25.51 5.06
CA GLN A 212 -0.97 -26.16 6.37
C GLN A 212 0.36 -26.82 6.71
N GLU A 213 1.02 -27.46 5.72
CA GLU A 213 2.34 -28.04 5.93
C GLU A 213 3.42 -26.99 6.21
N GLU A 214 3.43 -25.90 5.44
CA GLU A 214 4.37 -24.80 5.63
C GLU A 214 4.18 -24.13 7.00
N VAL A 215 2.94 -23.89 7.41
CA VAL A 215 2.59 -23.22 8.66
C VAL A 215 3.10 -23.99 9.90
N LYS A 216 3.25 -25.31 9.85
CA LYS A 216 3.79 -26.11 10.96
C LYS A 216 5.17 -25.66 11.44
N LYS A 217 5.95 -25.01 10.58
CA LYS A 217 7.28 -24.48 10.91
C LYS A 217 7.21 -23.21 11.78
N TYR A 218 6.06 -22.56 11.83
CA TYR A 218 5.85 -21.27 12.50
C TYR A 218 5.19 -21.48 13.87
N THR A 219 5.87 -22.24 14.73
CA THR A 219 5.40 -22.46 16.10
C THR A 219 5.33 -21.15 16.89
N PRO A 220 4.50 -21.06 17.94
CA PRO A 220 4.39 -19.84 18.76
C PRO A 220 5.73 -19.35 19.30
N GLU A 221 6.63 -20.25 19.68
CA GLU A 221 7.96 -19.93 20.18
C GLU A 221 8.86 -19.32 19.10
N GLU A 222 8.87 -19.93 17.91
CA GLU A 222 9.65 -19.44 16.78
C GLU A 222 9.13 -18.07 16.31
N VAL A 223 7.81 -17.93 16.20
CA VAL A 223 7.20 -16.67 15.79
C VAL A 223 7.44 -15.56 16.83
N GLU A 224 7.33 -15.84 18.13
CA GLU A 224 7.67 -14.88 19.18
C GLU A 224 9.12 -14.43 19.07
N HIS A 225 10.05 -15.34 18.83
CA HIS A 225 11.46 -15.02 18.66
C HIS A 225 11.72 -14.12 17.44
N VAL A 226 11.15 -14.47 16.29
CA VAL A 226 11.38 -13.75 15.02
C VAL A 226 10.63 -12.42 14.98
N VAL A 227 9.36 -12.43 15.32
CA VAL A 227 8.45 -11.27 15.18
C VAL A 227 8.56 -10.29 16.35
N GLY A 228 8.90 -10.81 17.54
CA GLY A 228 8.97 -10.02 18.76
C GLY A 228 7.61 -9.75 19.40
N VAL A 229 6.57 -10.48 18.99
CA VAL A 229 5.21 -10.40 19.55
C VAL A 229 5.00 -11.59 20.49
N PRO A 230 4.57 -11.36 21.75
CA PRO A 230 4.33 -12.43 22.70
C PRO A 230 3.32 -13.46 22.16
N LYS A 231 3.62 -14.75 22.31
CA LYS A 231 2.75 -15.85 21.84
C LYS A 231 1.32 -15.76 22.39
N ALA A 232 1.16 -15.29 23.62
CA ALA A 232 -0.17 -15.05 24.20
C ALA A 232 -0.95 -13.96 23.45
N GLN A 233 -0.26 -12.94 22.93
CA GLN A 233 -0.88 -11.91 22.10
C GLN A 233 -1.24 -12.46 20.71
N MET A 234 -0.37 -13.26 20.11
CA MET A 234 -0.65 -13.95 18.85
C MET A 234 -1.90 -14.81 18.96
N TYR A 235 -2.03 -15.59 20.00
CA TYR A 235 -3.22 -16.41 20.28
C TYR A 235 -4.49 -15.54 20.37
N ARG A 236 -4.47 -14.44 21.14
CA ARG A 236 -5.63 -13.55 21.27
C ARG A 236 -6.05 -12.95 19.93
N VAL A 237 -5.08 -12.49 19.13
CA VAL A 237 -5.34 -11.92 17.80
C VAL A 237 -5.97 -12.97 16.88
N ALA A 238 -5.37 -14.15 16.80
CA ALA A 238 -5.89 -15.26 15.97
C ALA A 238 -7.32 -15.64 16.38
N LYS A 239 -7.56 -15.77 17.70
CA LYS A 239 -8.88 -16.08 18.23
C LYS A 239 -9.90 -14.99 17.92
N MET A 240 -9.53 -13.72 18.12
CA MET A 240 -10.41 -12.58 17.80
C MET A 240 -10.83 -12.59 16.33
N MET A 241 -9.91 -12.85 15.41
CA MET A 241 -10.21 -12.95 13.98
C MET A 241 -11.11 -14.13 13.64
N ALA A 242 -10.86 -15.29 14.26
CA ALA A 242 -11.59 -16.51 13.97
C ALA A 242 -13.03 -16.51 14.49
N GLU A 243 -13.26 -15.95 15.69
CA GLU A 243 -14.56 -15.97 16.36
C GLU A 243 -15.45 -14.76 16.02
N THR A 244 -14.85 -13.63 15.58
CA THR A 244 -15.60 -12.39 15.34
C THR A 244 -15.88 -12.22 13.85
N LYS A 245 -16.98 -12.76 13.37
CA LYS A 245 -17.36 -12.75 11.93
C LYS A 245 -18.56 -11.85 11.66
N PRO A 246 -18.68 -11.24 10.46
CA PRO A 246 -17.69 -11.20 9.38
C PRO A 246 -16.46 -10.34 9.70
N GLY A 247 -15.27 -10.75 9.19
CA GLY A 247 -14.03 -10.01 9.31
C GLY A 247 -13.64 -9.28 8.02
N THR A 248 -12.79 -8.27 8.14
CA THR A 248 -12.15 -7.52 7.03
C THR A 248 -10.71 -7.19 7.38
#